data_1b9e0e6944ef9ca39faba4fb807b436f
#
_entry.id   1b9e0e6944ef9ca39faba4fb807b436f
#
_cell.length_a   1.000
_cell.length_b   1.000
_cell.length_c   1.000
_cell.angle_alpha   90.00
_cell.angle_beta   90.00
_cell.angle_gamma   90.00
#
_symmetry.space_group_name_H-M   'P 1'
#
loop_
_entity.id
_entity.type
_entity.pdbx_description
1 polymer ?
#
loop_
_entity_poly.entity_id
_entity_poly.type
_entity_poly.pdbx_seq_one_letter_code
_entity_poly.pdbx_strand_id
1 'polypeptide(L)'
;MQHPASLPAGSGGVPSLKQMWRPILAMTAVIVASNFLVQFPLNDWLTWGAFTFPLAFLVTDLTNRAVGAAGARRVVRVGFAVAVLVSLALAPWRIALASGAAFLTAQLLDVAVFERLRRQSWWKAPLIGSLLASVIDTALFFGLAFAGTGLDWVTLAAGDLAAKAAMALLLLAPYRAMLPHLHHWVPAR
;
A
#
# COMPACT_ATOMS: atom_id res chain seq x y z
N MET A 1 -10.46 -18.97 23.93
CA MET A 1 -10.02 -18.14 22.78
C MET A 1 -11.23 -17.33 22.32
N GLN A 2 -11.32 -16.08 22.78
CA GLN A 2 -12.45 -15.21 22.40
C GLN A 2 -12.21 -14.68 20.98
N HIS A 3 -13.13 -14.97 20.07
CA HIS A 3 -13.21 -14.30 18.76
C HIS A 3 -13.34 -12.79 19.02
N PRO A 4 -12.50 -11.94 18.41
CA PRO A 4 -12.77 -10.51 18.42
C PRO A 4 -14.10 -10.27 17.71
N ALA A 5 -15.01 -9.61 18.43
CA ALA A 5 -16.35 -9.31 17.98
C ALA A 5 -16.31 -8.69 16.58
N SER A 6 -16.97 -9.33 15.63
CA SER A 6 -17.28 -8.76 14.33
C SER A 6 -18.12 -7.51 14.59
N LEU A 7 -17.57 -6.35 14.25
CA LEU A 7 -18.38 -5.12 14.20
C LEU A 7 -19.60 -5.39 13.32
N PRO A 8 -20.81 -5.02 13.74
CA PRO A 8 -22.00 -5.25 12.95
C PRO A 8 -21.80 -4.59 11.58
N ALA A 9 -22.14 -5.35 10.53
CA ALA A 9 -22.24 -4.83 9.17
C ALA A 9 -23.40 -3.82 9.17
N GLY A 10 -23.10 -2.59 9.60
CA GLY A 10 -24.04 -1.49 9.52
C GLY A 10 -24.40 -1.28 8.05
N SER A 11 -25.66 -1.18 7.74
CA SER A 11 -26.28 -0.76 6.48
C SER A 11 -25.94 0.71 6.16
N GLY A 12 -24.67 1.07 6.23
CA GLY A 12 -24.15 2.39 6.00
C GLY A 12 -23.34 2.41 4.72
N GLY A 13 -23.71 3.28 3.77
CA GLY A 13 -22.94 3.55 2.57
C GLY A 13 -21.48 3.89 2.88
N VAL A 14 -20.61 3.83 1.88
CA VAL A 14 -19.18 4.13 2.02
C VAL A 14 -18.99 5.46 2.77
N PRO A 15 -18.14 5.51 3.83
CA PRO A 15 -17.92 6.74 4.60
C PRO A 15 -17.53 7.92 3.71
N SER A 16 -17.95 9.12 4.07
CA SER A 16 -17.62 10.34 3.34
C SER A 16 -16.10 10.61 3.36
N LEU A 17 -15.59 11.39 2.41
CA LEU A 17 -14.18 11.79 2.40
C LEU A 17 -13.77 12.49 3.70
N LYS A 18 -14.69 13.28 4.30
CA LYS A 18 -14.44 13.94 5.59
C LYS A 18 -14.20 12.94 6.73
N GLN A 19 -14.89 11.81 6.74
CA GLN A 19 -14.69 10.76 7.75
C GLN A 19 -13.42 9.95 7.50
N MET A 20 -12.96 9.92 6.26
CA MET A 20 -11.76 9.19 5.83
C MET A 20 -10.49 10.04 5.81
N TRP A 21 -10.51 11.24 6.43
CA TRP A 21 -9.37 12.15 6.39
C TRP A 21 -8.08 11.54 6.95
N ARG A 22 -8.18 10.71 8.01
CA ARG A 22 -7.01 10.05 8.62
C ARG A 22 -6.33 9.06 7.69
N PRO A 23 -7.02 8.06 7.12
CA PRO A 23 -6.39 7.18 6.14
C PRO A 23 -5.94 7.91 4.88
N ILE A 24 -6.64 8.95 4.43
CA ILE A 24 -6.21 9.78 3.30
C ILE A 24 -4.92 10.53 3.64
N LEU A 25 -4.84 11.17 4.80
CA LEU A 25 -3.64 11.87 5.25
C LEU A 25 -2.46 10.90 5.40
N ALA A 26 -2.68 9.74 6.03
CA ALA A 26 -1.65 8.72 6.19
C ALA A 26 -1.14 8.22 4.83
N MET A 27 -2.04 7.91 3.88
CA MET A 27 -1.67 7.51 2.52
C MET A 27 -0.86 8.61 1.81
N THR A 28 -1.32 9.85 1.88
CA THR A 28 -0.62 11.00 1.30
C THR A 28 0.78 11.16 1.89
N ALA A 29 0.91 11.11 3.21
CA ALA A 29 2.20 11.22 3.90
C ALA A 29 3.16 10.09 3.50
N VAL A 30 2.69 8.85 3.46
CA VAL A 30 3.49 7.69 3.02
C VAL A 30 3.98 7.88 1.59
N ILE A 31 3.09 8.26 0.67
CA ILE A 31 3.43 8.43 -0.74
C ILE A 31 4.47 9.54 -0.93
N VAL A 32 4.25 10.70 -0.32
CA VAL A 32 5.20 11.83 -0.41
C VAL A 32 6.54 11.44 0.19
N ALA A 33 6.55 10.83 1.37
CA ALA A 33 7.78 10.37 2.01
C ALA A 33 8.51 9.33 1.16
N SER A 34 7.80 8.34 0.61
CA SER A 34 8.39 7.29 -0.22
C SER A 34 9.00 7.85 -1.52
N ASN A 35 8.29 8.76 -2.20
CA ASN A 35 8.82 9.41 -3.41
C ASN A 35 10.04 10.31 -3.12
N PHE A 36 10.11 10.91 -1.94
CA PHE A 36 11.29 11.64 -1.51
C PHE A 36 12.42 10.67 -1.16
N LEU A 37 12.17 9.67 -0.36
CA LEU A 37 13.16 8.73 0.16
C LEU A 37 13.74 7.77 -0.90
N VAL A 38 13.02 7.52 -2.00
CA VAL A 38 13.53 6.74 -3.12
C VAL A 38 14.75 7.39 -3.79
N GLN A 39 14.94 8.69 -3.62
CA GLN A 39 16.09 9.42 -4.15
C GLN A 39 17.37 9.20 -3.33
N PHE A 40 17.27 8.61 -2.15
CA PHE A 40 18.40 8.30 -1.28
C PHE A 40 18.74 6.82 -1.34
N PRO A 41 19.79 6.43 -2.09
CA PRO A 41 20.24 5.04 -2.14
C PRO A 41 20.82 4.64 -0.78
N LEU A 42 20.52 3.45 -0.33
CA LEU A 42 21.13 2.81 0.82
C LEU A 42 22.39 2.04 0.42
N ASN A 43 22.32 1.44 -0.76
CA ASN A 43 23.40 0.75 -1.47
C ASN A 43 23.03 0.65 -2.95
N ASP A 44 23.84 -0.07 -3.75
CA ASP A 44 23.62 -0.25 -5.19
C ASP A 44 22.32 -1.00 -5.55
N TRP A 45 21.62 -1.56 -4.57
CA TRP A 45 20.47 -2.47 -4.77
C TRP A 45 19.19 -1.95 -4.14
N LEU A 46 19.29 -1.01 -3.18
CA LEU A 46 18.16 -0.56 -2.36
C LEU A 46 18.18 0.95 -2.13
N THR A 47 16.98 1.51 -2.09
CA THR A 47 16.74 2.87 -1.63
C THR A 47 15.91 2.86 -0.36
N TRP A 48 15.90 3.96 0.39
CA TRP A 48 15.02 4.13 1.55
C TRP A 48 13.52 4.02 1.17
N GLY A 49 13.18 4.31 -0.09
CA GLY A 49 11.83 4.16 -0.62
C GLY A 49 11.32 2.72 -0.54
N ALA A 50 12.18 1.71 -0.73
CA ALA A 50 11.82 0.29 -0.66
C ALA A 50 11.26 -0.11 0.72
N PHE A 51 11.65 0.57 1.78
CA PHE A 51 11.17 0.33 3.15
C PHE A 51 9.95 1.17 3.52
N THR A 52 9.78 2.32 2.90
CA THR A 52 8.66 3.22 3.22
C THR A 52 7.42 2.95 2.38
N PHE A 53 7.59 2.57 1.12
CA PHE A 53 6.47 2.29 0.22
C PHE A 53 5.50 1.21 0.74
N PRO A 54 5.96 0.09 1.36
CA PRO A 54 5.05 -0.93 1.92
C PRO A 54 4.10 -0.41 3.00
N LEU A 55 4.38 0.74 3.63
CA LEU A 55 3.44 1.38 4.56
C LEU A 55 2.13 1.77 3.87
N ALA A 56 2.13 1.97 2.55
CA ALA A 56 0.91 2.22 1.79
C ALA A 56 -0.04 1.01 1.84
N PHE A 57 0.48 -0.21 1.78
CA PHE A 57 -0.33 -1.43 1.95
C PHE A 57 -0.92 -1.50 3.36
N LEU A 58 -0.13 -1.19 4.41
CA LEU A 58 -0.64 -1.12 5.78
C LEU A 58 -1.82 -0.15 5.91
N VAL A 59 -1.73 1.05 5.32
CA VAL A 59 -2.81 2.04 5.31
C VAL A 59 -4.05 1.49 4.61
N THR A 60 -3.87 0.83 3.48
CA THR A 60 -4.95 0.21 2.70
C THR A 60 -5.60 -0.93 3.47
N ASP A 61 -4.81 -1.81 4.09
CA ASP A 61 -5.26 -2.95 4.89
C ASP A 61 -6.07 -2.53 6.11
N LEU A 62 -5.57 -1.55 6.88
CA LEU A 62 -6.28 -0.98 8.03
C LEU A 62 -7.62 -0.36 7.59
N THR A 63 -7.61 0.35 6.47
CA THR A 63 -8.83 0.96 5.92
C THR A 63 -9.81 -0.12 5.45
N ASN A 64 -9.31 -1.15 4.74
CA ASN A 64 -10.15 -2.26 4.30
C ASN A 64 -10.74 -3.03 5.49
N ARG A 65 -9.96 -3.25 6.55
CA ARG A 65 -10.44 -3.88 7.78
C ARG A 65 -11.52 -3.03 8.47
N ALA A 66 -11.35 -1.72 8.52
CA ALA A 66 -12.25 -0.80 9.22
C ALA A 66 -13.58 -0.58 8.47
N VAL A 67 -13.54 -0.34 7.15
CA VAL A 67 -14.70 0.13 6.37
C VAL A 67 -14.93 -0.63 5.07
N GLY A 68 -14.19 -1.71 4.85
CA GLY A 68 -14.34 -2.60 3.69
C GLY A 68 -13.68 -2.09 2.41
N ALA A 69 -13.72 -2.93 1.38
CA ALA A 69 -13.05 -2.72 0.10
C ALA A 69 -13.46 -1.42 -0.61
N ALA A 70 -14.70 -0.99 -0.50
CA ALA A 70 -15.17 0.25 -1.13
C ALA A 70 -14.48 1.48 -0.55
N GLY A 71 -14.30 1.53 0.79
CA GLY A 71 -13.55 2.58 1.47
C GLY A 71 -12.06 2.55 1.13
N ALA A 72 -11.45 1.36 1.16
CA ALA A 72 -10.05 1.17 0.78
C ALA A 72 -9.77 1.66 -0.65
N ARG A 73 -10.59 1.26 -1.63
CA ARG A 73 -10.47 1.74 -3.04
C ARG A 73 -10.58 3.27 -3.16
N ARG A 74 -11.34 3.93 -2.27
CA ARG A 74 -11.43 5.39 -2.27
C ARG A 74 -10.13 6.02 -1.80
N VAL A 75 -9.51 5.50 -0.74
CA VAL A 75 -8.18 5.94 -0.27
C VAL A 75 -7.12 5.70 -1.34
N VAL A 76 -7.12 4.52 -1.97
CA VAL A 76 -6.21 4.18 -3.08
C VAL A 76 -6.33 5.18 -4.23
N ARG A 77 -7.55 5.55 -4.64
CA ARG A 77 -7.75 6.53 -5.73
C ARG A 77 -7.21 7.92 -5.40
N VAL A 78 -7.43 8.38 -4.16
CA VAL A 78 -6.84 9.65 -3.70
C VAL A 78 -5.32 9.55 -3.65
N GLY A 79 -4.80 8.46 -3.08
CA GLY A 79 -3.36 8.18 -3.05
C GLY A 79 -2.74 8.12 -4.46
N PHE A 80 -3.42 7.49 -5.41
CA PHE A 80 -2.98 7.45 -6.80
C PHE A 80 -2.86 8.86 -7.41
N ALA A 81 -3.86 9.71 -7.21
CA ALA A 81 -3.79 11.10 -7.70
C ALA A 81 -2.60 11.85 -7.10
N VAL A 82 -2.36 11.69 -5.79
CA VAL A 82 -1.19 12.27 -5.12
C VAL A 82 0.11 11.69 -5.68
N ALA A 83 0.19 10.35 -5.83
CA ALA A 83 1.37 9.67 -6.36
C ALA A 83 1.75 10.18 -7.75
N VAL A 84 0.77 10.31 -8.64
CA VAL A 84 0.99 10.83 -10.01
C VAL A 84 1.52 12.27 -9.96
N LEU A 85 0.89 13.16 -9.20
CA LEU A 85 1.30 14.55 -9.09
C LEU A 85 2.73 14.68 -8.54
N VAL A 86 3.05 13.95 -7.49
CA VAL A 86 4.38 13.97 -6.87
C VAL A 86 5.43 13.37 -7.81
N SER A 87 5.12 12.24 -8.45
CA SER A 87 6.03 11.58 -9.37
C SER A 87 6.31 12.44 -10.61
N LEU A 88 5.31 13.11 -11.17
CA LEU A 88 5.50 14.02 -12.31
C LEU A 88 6.37 15.24 -11.97
N ALA A 89 6.34 15.67 -10.71
CA ALA A 89 7.18 16.78 -10.24
C ALA A 89 8.63 16.37 -9.96
N LEU A 90 8.87 15.11 -9.59
CA LEU A 90 10.17 14.65 -9.07
C LEU A 90 10.92 13.67 -9.99
N ALA A 91 10.24 13.05 -10.96
CA ALA A 91 10.83 11.97 -11.76
C ALA A 91 10.58 12.18 -13.27
N PRO A 92 11.45 11.61 -14.13
CA PRO A 92 11.19 11.54 -15.57
C PRO A 92 9.83 10.88 -15.85
N TRP A 93 9.14 11.34 -16.91
CA TRP A 93 7.78 10.92 -17.24
C TRP A 93 7.59 9.39 -17.32
N ARG A 94 8.58 8.65 -17.84
CA ARG A 94 8.55 7.20 -17.93
C ARG A 94 8.48 6.54 -16.56
N ILE A 95 9.30 7.02 -15.61
CA ILE A 95 9.30 6.54 -14.22
C ILE A 95 8.00 6.91 -13.52
N ALA A 96 7.51 8.13 -13.76
CA ALA A 96 6.22 8.58 -13.18
C ALA A 96 5.05 7.72 -13.65
N LEU A 97 4.98 7.38 -14.94
CA LEU A 97 3.95 6.49 -15.49
C LEU A 97 4.09 5.06 -14.94
N ALA A 98 5.31 4.52 -14.90
CA ALA A 98 5.58 3.20 -14.34
C ALA A 98 5.15 3.12 -12.87
N SER A 99 5.53 4.11 -12.07
CA SER A 99 5.16 4.23 -10.65
C SER A 99 3.64 4.31 -10.46
N GLY A 100 2.96 5.14 -11.24
CA GLY A 100 1.51 5.27 -11.17
C GLY A 100 0.78 3.97 -11.53
N ALA A 101 1.19 3.32 -12.62
CA ALA A 101 0.60 2.06 -13.06
C ALA A 101 0.83 0.94 -12.05
N ALA A 102 2.07 0.80 -11.54
CA ALA A 102 2.42 -0.19 -10.53
C ALA A 102 1.62 0.05 -9.24
N PHE A 103 1.63 1.27 -8.69
CA PHE A 103 0.88 1.64 -7.50
C PHE A 103 -0.60 1.28 -7.62
N LEU A 104 -1.27 1.76 -8.67
CA LEU A 104 -2.71 1.56 -8.78
C LEU A 104 -3.06 0.07 -8.90
N THR A 105 -2.34 -0.65 -9.74
CA THR A 105 -2.59 -2.09 -9.97
C THR A 105 -2.34 -2.90 -8.70
N ALA A 106 -1.20 -2.68 -8.05
CA ALA A 106 -0.82 -3.40 -6.83
C ALA A 106 -1.79 -3.11 -5.67
N GLN A 107 -2.14 -1.86 -5.45
CA GLN A 107 -3.06 -1.47 -4.37
C GLN A 107 -4.48 -2.02 -4.59
N LEU A 108 -4.97 -2.02 -5.83
CA LEU A 108 -6.28 -2.61 -6.12
C LEU A 108 -6.28 -4.13 -6.00
N LEU A 109 -5.17 -4.79 -6.35
CA LEU A 109 -4.98 -6.21 -6.13
C LEU A 109 -4.97 -6.53 -4.64
N ASP A 110 -4.20 -5.78 -3.84
CA ASP A 110 -4.14 -5.91 -2.39
C ASP A 110 -5.54 -5.82 -1.77
N VAL A 111 -6.32 -4.79 -2.13
CA VAL A 111 -7.72 -4.64 -1.67
C VAL A 111 -8.57 -5.87 -2.02
N ALA A 112 -8.41 -6.42 -3.22
CA ALA A 112 -9.20 -7.55 -3.67
C ALA A 112 -8.82 -8.85 -2.93
N VAL A 113 -7.52 -9.10 -2.76
CA VAL A 113 -7.00 -10.27 -2.01
C VAL A 113 -7.38 -10.17 -0.54
N PHE A 114 -7.17 -9.00 0.07
CA PHE A 114 -7.54 -8.74 1.44
C PHE A 114 -9.03 -9.02 1.70
N GLU A 115 -9.93 -8.54 0.85
CA GLU A 115 -11.37 -8.73 1.00
C GLU A 115 -11.76 -10.22 0.96
N ARG A 116 -11.10 -11.01 0.11
CA ARG A 116 -11.33 -12.48 0.04
C ARG A 116 -10.85 -13.20 1.30
N LEU A 117 -9.75 -12.74 1.90
CA LEU A 117 -9.10 -13.40 3.02
C LEU A 117 -9.47 -12.81 4.40
N ARG A 118 -10.18 -11.67 4.46
CA ARG A 118 -10.43 -10.92 5.69
C ARG A 118 -11.16 -11.68 6.80
N ARG A 119 -11.91 -12.74 6.44
CA ARG A 119 -12.63 -13.60 7.39
C ARG A 119 -11.79 -14.75 7.94
N GLN A 120 -10.57 -14.92 7.43
CA GLN A 120 -9.63 -15.92 7.91
C GLN A 120 -8.83 -15.39 9.11
N SER A 121 -7.69 -16.02 9.40
CA SER A 121 -6.78 -15.56 10.47
C SER A 121 -6.37 -14.11 10.23
N TRP A 122 -6.22 -13.33 11.30
CA TRP A 122 -5.97 -11.88 11.27
C TRP A 122 -4.76 -11.47 10.41
N TRP A 123 -3.75 -12.32 10.30
CA TRP A 123 -2.50 -12.06 9.57
C TRP A 123 -2.54 -12.45 8.10
N LYS A 124 -3.42 -13.38 7.70
CA LYS A 124 -3.44 -13.91 6.33
C LYS A 124 -3.79 -12.85 5.29
N ALA A 125 -4.80 -12.05 5.58
CA ALA A 125 -5.24 -11.02 4.64
C ALA A 125 -4.14 -9.99 4.38
N PRO A 126 -3.57 -9.30 5.39
CA PRO A 126 -2.52 -8.33 5.16
C PRO A 126 -1.24 -8.95 4.59
N LEU A 127 -0.80 -10.12 5.07
CA LEU A 127 0.44 -10.71 4.58
C LEU A 127 0.34 -11.16 3.13
N ILE A 128 -0.68 -11.96 2.80
CA ILE A 128 -0.82 -12.52 1.45
C ILE A 128 -1.16 -11.41 0.44
N GLY A 129 -2.01 -10.45 0.83
CA GLY A 129 -2.34 -9.30 0.02
C GLY A 129 -1.10 -8.49 -0.34
N SER A 130 -0.36 -8.04 0.68
CA SER A 130 0.85 -7.25 0.49
C SER A 130 1.96 -7.99 -0.28
N LEU A 131 2.15 -9.30 -0.05
CA LEU A 131 3.15 -10.07 -0.80
C LEU A 131 2.79 -10.18 -2.29
N LEU A 132 1.56 -10.55 -2.62
CA LEU A 132 1.11 -10.65 -4.01
C LEU A 132 1.14 -9.27 -4.70
N ALA A 133 0.67 -8.24 -4.00
CA ALA A 133 0.72 -6.88 -4.51
C ALA A 133 2.16 -6.40 -4.73
N SER A 134 3.10 -6.73 -3.84
CA SER A 134 4.51 -6.38 -3.99
C SER A 134 5.16 -7.03 -5.21
N VAL A 135 4.83 -8.28 -5.52
CA VAL A 135 5.32 -8.97 -6.74
C VAL A 135 4.85 -8.21 -7.99
N ILE A 136 3.56 -7.87 -8.06
CA ILE A 136 2.99 -7.15 -9.19
C ILE A 136 3.54 -5.72 -9.29
N ASP A 137 3.64 -5.02 -8.16
CA ASP A 137 4.22 -3.67 -8.10
C ASP A 137 5.65 -3.64 -8.63
N THR A 138 6.50 -4.52 -8.11
CA THR A 138 7.91 -4.60 -8.51
C THR A 138 8.06 -4.98 -9.98
N ALA A 139 7.32 -5.99 -10.46
CA ALA A 139 7.37 -6.41 -11.86
C ALA A 139 6.92 -5.30 -12.82
N LEU A 140 5.81 -4.63 -12.50
CA LEU A 140 5.30 -3.53 -13.32
C LEU A 140 6.22 -2.31 -13.28
N PHE A 141 6.65 -1.89 -12.08
CA PHE A 141 7.50 -0.72 -11.95
C PHE A 141 8.82 -0.89 -12.69
N PHE A 142 9.58 -1.92 -12.36
CA PHE A 142 10.90 -2.12 -12.97
C PHE A 142 10.80 -2.48 -14.46
N GLY A 143 9.83 -3.29 -14.85
CA GLY A 143 9.60 -3.63 -16.25
C GLY A 143 9.27 -2.42 -17.11
N LEU A 144 8.34 -1.56 -16.67
CA LEU A 144 7.93 -0.37 -17.42
C LEU A 144 8.99 0.74 -17.38
N ALA A 145 9.63 0.95 -16.22
CA ALA A 145 10.61 2.01 -16.06
C ALA A 145 11.93 1.70 -16.77
N PHE A 146 12.42 0.45 -16.70
CA PHE A 146 13.81 0.15 -17.02
C PHE A 146 14.01 -0.90 -18.12
N ALA A 147 13.00 -1.64 -18.57
CA ALA A 147 13.17 -2.57 -19.68
C ALA A 147 13.67 -1.84 -20.94
N GLY A 148 14.72 -2.39 -21.54
CA GLY A 148 15.36 -1.83 -22.74
C GLY A 148 16.28 -0.62 -22.50
N THR A 149 16.60 -0.28 -21.23
CA THR A 149 17.53 0.83 -20.93
C THR A 149 18.99 0.42 -20.82
N GLY A 150 19.29 -0.88 -20.87
CA GLY A 150 20.65 -1.41 -20.65
C GLY A 150 21.05 -1.51 -19.17
N LEU A 151 20.21 -1.11 -18.23
CA LEU A 151 20.44 -1.27 -16.79
C LEU A 151 20.12 -2.71 -16.36
N ASP A 152 20.87 -3.23 -15.39
CA ASP A 152 20.54 -4.49 -14.72
C ASP A 152 19.40 -4.27 -13.70
N TRP A 153 18.22 -4.01 -14.24
CA TRP A 153 17.04 -3.75 -13.42
C TRP A 153 16.48 -5.00 -12.73
N VAL A 154 16.83 -6.20 -13.19
CA VAL A 154 16.36 -7.46 -12.59
C VAL A 154 16.94 -7.63 -11.19
N THR A 155 18.21 -7.33 -11.02
CA THR A 155 18.88 -7.35 -9.72
C THR A 155 18.28 -6.31 -8.76
N LEU A 156 18.01 -5.10 -9.26
CA LEU A 156 17.33 -4.05 -8.49
C LEU A 156 15.91 -4.46 -8.08
N ALA A 157 15.17 -5.06 -9.00
CA ALA A 157 13.81 -5.59 -8.73
C ALA A 157 13.83 -6.69 -7.66
N ALA A 158 14.81 -7.60 -7.70
CA ALA A 158 14.95 -8.65 -6.70
C ALA A 158 15.24 -8.07 -5.30
N GLY A 159 16.10 -7.06 -5.20
CA GLY A 159 16.40 -6.35 -3.95
C GLY A 159 15.18 -5.64 -3.39
N ASP A 160 14.46 -4.90 -4.24
CA ASP A 160 13.21 -4.21 -3.88
C ASP A 160 12.15 -5.19 -3.38
N LEU A 161 11.94 -6.31 -4.10
CA LEU A 161 10.97 -7.34 -3.69
C LEU A 161 11.35 -8.00 -2.36
N ALA A 162 12.63 -8.27 -2.13
CA ALA A 162 13.10 -8.83 -0.87
C ALA A 162 12.85 -7.86 0.30
N ALA A 163 13.12 -6.56 0.12
CA ALA A 163 12.81 -5.54 1.12
C ALA A 163 11.30 -5.44 1.39
N LYS A 164 10.48 -5.43 0.36
CA LYS A 164 9.01 -5.40 0.48
C LYS A 164 8.48 -6.65 1.20
N ALA A 165 9.02 -7.83 0.92
CA ALA A 165 8.63 -9.06 1.60
C ALA A 165 9.00 -9.02 3.10
N ALA A 166 10.19 -8.55 3.44
CA ALA A 166 10.58 -8.33 4.83
C ALA A 166 9.67 -7.34 5.53
N MET A 167 9.34 -6.22 4.88
CA MET A 167 8.42 -5.22 5.40
C MET A 167 7.00 -5.75 5.57
N ALA A 168 6.50 -6.59 4.65
CA ALA A 168 5.17 -7.21 4.79
C ALA A 168 5.07 -8.06 6.08
N LEU A 169 6.14 -8.75 6.45
CA LEU A 169 6.22 -9.48 7.73
C LEU A 169 6.31 -8.54 8.93
N LEU A 170 7.19 -7.54 8.89
CA LEU A 170 7.39 -6.57 9.97
C LEU A 170 6.13 -5.76 10.25
N LEU A 171 5.39 -5.37 9.21
CA LEU A 171 4.18 -4.56 9.32
C LEU A 171 2.97 -5.33 9.89
N LEU A 172 3.05 -6.65 10.04
CA LEU A 172 2.05 -7.40 10.80
C LEU A 172 1.97 -6.97 12.26
N ALA A 173 3.08 -6.55 12.86
CA ALA A 173 3.10 -6.09 14.25
C ALA A 173 2.28 -4.79 14.45
N PRO A 174 2.57 -3.67 13.76
CA PRO A 174 1.73 -2.47 13.86
C PRO A 174 0.30 -2.71 13.36
N TYR A 175 0.09 -3.52 12.32
CA TYR A 175 -1.26 -3.89 11.89
C TYR A 175 -2.05 -4.52 13.04
N ARG A 176 -1.50 -5.53 13.73
CA ARG A 176 -2.14 -6.18 14.87
C ARG A 176 -2.41 -5.20 16.01
N ALA A 177 -1.45 -4.35 16.33
CA ALA A 177 -1.59 -3.34 17.39
C ALA A 177 -2.72 -2.34 17.11
N MET A 178 -2.97 -2.03 15.83
CA MET A 178 -4.02 -1.10 15.42
C MET A 178 -5.42 -1.71 15.40
N LEU A 179 -5.57 -3.05 15.35
CA LEU A 179 -6.88 -3.71 15.27
C LEU A 179 -7.88 -3.26 16.36
N PRO A 180 -7.51 -3.14 17.66
CA PRO A 180 -8.43 -2.65 18.68
C PRO A 180 -8.83 -1.17 18.51
N HIS A 181 -8.04 -0.41 17.77
CA HIS A 181 -8.17 1.04 17.61
C HIS A 181 -8.78 1.47 16.27
N LEU A 182 -9.35 0.53 15.49
CA LEU A 182 -9.90 0.83 14.16
C LEU A 182 -11.01 1.87 14.16
N HIS A 183 -11.78 2.00 15.25
CA HIS A 183 -12.77 3.07 15.44
C HIS A 183 -12.16 4.47 15.46
N HIS A 184 -10.89 4.60 15.83
CA HIS A 184 -10.14 5.86 15.70
C HIS A 184 -9.59 6.07 14.30
N TRP A 185 -9.37 4.98 13.53
CA TRP A 185 -8.87 5.06 12.16
C TRP A 185 -9.90 5.69 11.22
N VAL A 186 -11.14 5.21 11.27
CA VAL A 186 -12.28 5.83 10.59
C VAL A 186 -13.41 5.99 11.61
N PRO A 187 -13.64 7.20 12.14
CA PRO A 187 -14.67 7.44 13.13
C PRO A 187 -16.06 7.08 12.60
N ALA A 188 -16.88 6.49 13.46
CA ALA A 188 -18.30 6.26 13.19
C ALA A 188 -19.02 7.61 12.98
N ARG A 189 -20.18 7.56 12.32
CA ARG A 189 -21.05 8.74 12.14
C ARG A 189 -21.64 9.19 13.46
#